data_357bf54369c1f20b5eb6cb1701ca39d1
#
_entry.id   357bf54369c1f20b5eb6cb1701ca39d1
#
_cell.length_a   1.000
_cell.length_b   1.000
_cell.length_c   1.000
_cell.angle_alpha   90.00
_cell.angle_beta   90.00
_cell.angle_gamma   90.00
#
_symmetry.space_group_name_H-M   'P 1'
#
loop_
_entity.id
_entity.type
_entity.pdbx_description
1 polymer ?
#
loop_
_entity_poly.entity_id
_entity_poly.type
_entity_poly.pdbx_seq_one_letter_code
_entity_poly.pdbx_strand_id
1 'polypeptide(L)'
;MRRLRRHRRTVLALALGTSSAIALTWGVAFAQEDATPFEVTSTLPSWRAPGGLLVIRGTAAPAEAITLFVGTNQRATAAAEDGTFRFRFRVPRVPGRYSIALEVARGPIGRIELGRLRVRGLRLYAVGDVNLGDRPGTAIATYGARYPWLSVAPVLRAADIAIANLECSVSTRGYPVPGKQYTYRGKPSSLQAMARYAGIDVVTLANNHTLDYGRLAFADTLSYAHEYGMKTTGGGRNLDVARRPALFRLGGIRVALLGYSDVRPLGFDAGPTWSGTAPAFPSYISSDVRRAKNRGVDVVVVYFHWGVERTFSPNSRQRSLAAVAFGAGATVVLGAHPHVVQPIEQPRRRRLVAWSLGNFVFGANSPGTERTGILRMRLGHVGILRYGLRRARIGGVFGIQPILL
;
A
#
# COMPACT_ATOMS: atom_id res chain seq x y z
N MET A 1 -3.13 -18.92 -7.79
CA MET A 1 -3.77 -19.37 -6.54
C MET A 1 -2.89 -18.95 -5.36
N ARG A 2 -3.23 -17.86 -4.68
CA ARG A 2 -2.64 -17.53 -3.38
C ARG A 2 -3.33 -18.42 -2.36
N ARG A 3 -2.57 -19.32 -1.74
CA ARG A 3 -3.07 -20.11 -0.62
C ARG A 3 -3.45 -19.14 0.49
N LEU A 4 -4.74 -19.07 0.79
CA LEU A 4 -5.26 -18.55 2.04
C LEU A 4 -4.65 -19.39 3.16
N ARG A 5 -3.67 -18.88 3.87
CA ARG A 5 -3.24 -19.48 5.13
C ARG A 5 -4.40 -19.29 6.11
N ARG A 6 -5.16 -20.34 6.32
CA ARG A 6 -6.07 -20.46 7.45
C ARG A 6 -5.22 -20.39 8.71
N HIS A 7 -5.32 -19.30 9.45
CA HIS A 7 -4.80 -19.25 10.80
C HIS A 7 -5.63 -20.18 11.66
N ARG A 8 -5.03 -21.27 12.09
CA ARG A 8 -5.61 -22.15 13.12
C ARG A 8 -5.77 -21.33 14.40
N ARG A 9 -7.00 -21.24 14.87
CA ARG A 9 -7.30 -20.75 16.22
C ARG A 9 -6.79 -21.81 17.19
N THR A 10 -5.79 -21.49 17.97
CA THR A 10 -5.38 -22.33 19.09
C THR A 10 -6.27 -21.95 20.26
N VAL A 11 -7.29 -22.75 20.50
CA VAL A 11 -8.07 -22.72 21.72
C VAL A 11 -7.34 -23.66 22.69
N LEU A 12 -6.73 -23.12 23.73
CA LEU A 12 -6.16 -23.93 24.82
C LEU A 12 -7.26 -24.13 25.84
N ALA A 13 -7.96 -25.24 25.71
CA ALA A 13 -8.87 -25.73 26.75
C ALA A 13 -8.07 -26.68 27.67
N LEU A 14 -7.86 -26.30 28.90
CA LEU A 14 -7.37 -27.23 29.94
C LEU A 14 -8.55 -28.03 30.49
N ALA A 15 -8.61 -29.31 30.15
CA ALA A 15 -9.53 -30.27 30.80
C ALA A 15 -8.85 -30.77 32.08
N LEU A 16 -9.51 -30.55 33.22
CA LEU A 16 -9.17 -31.18 34.50
C LEU A 16 -9.89 -32.52 34.62
N GLY A 17 -9.13 -33.61 34.74
CA GLY A 17 -9.64 -34.95 34.91
C GLY A 17 -10.24 -35.18 36.31
N THR A 18 -11.34 -35.92 36.35
CA THR A 18 -12.01 -36.35 37.57
C THR A 18 -11.42 -37.63 38.12
N SER A 19 -11.01 -37.64 39.39
CA SER A 19 -10.84 -38.84 40.17
C SER A 19 -11.84 -38.88 41.31
N SER A 20 -12.68 -39.91 41.32
CA SER A 20 -13.73 -40.14 42.30
C SER A 20 -13.13 -40.68 43.62
N ALA A 21 -13.44 -40.06 44.76
CA ALA A 21 -13.37 -40.62 46.06
C ALA A 21 -14.61 -40.20 46.85
N ILE A 22 -15.44 -41.21 47.26
CA ILE A 22 -16.64 -41.03 48.06
C ILE A 22 -16.22 -40.84 49.52
N ALA A 23 -16.54 -39.67 50.08
CA ALA A 23 -16.56 -39.47 51.54
C ALA A 23 -17.80 -38.59 51.87
N LEU A 24 -18.76 -39.18 52.57
CA LEU A 24 -19.89 -38.44 53.17
C LEU A 24 -19.33 -37.57 54.31
N THR A 25 -19.41 -36.26 54.15
CA THR A 25 -19.34 -35.31 55.25
C THR A 25 -20.26 -34.12 54.92
N TRP A 26 -21.06 -33.77 55.93
CA TRP A 26 -21.87 -32.58 55.93
C TRP A 26 -21.03 -31.35 55.67
N GLY A 27 -21.14 -30.76 54.49
CA GLY A 27 -20.40 -29.59 54.08
C GLY A 27 -21.31 -28.59 53.46
N VAL A 28 -21.34 -27.40 54.00
CA VAL A 28 -21.94 -26.19 53.45
C VAL A 28 -21.47 -26.06 52.00
N ALA A 29 -22.44 -26.12 51.07
CA ALA A 29 -22.17 -25.83 49.66
C ALA A 29 -21.79 -24.34 49.55
N PHE A 30 -20.52 -24.04 49.53
CA PHE A 30 -20.06 -22.79 48.92
C PHE A 30 -20.33 -22.96 47.42
N ALA A 31 -21.28 -22.17 46.91
CA ALA A 31 -21.41 -21.97 45.47
C ALA A 31 -20.05 -21.54 44.97
N GLN A 32 -19.40 -22.41 44.21
CA GLN A 32 -18.21 -22.05 43.44
C GLN A 32 -18.78 -21.11 42.38
N GLU A 33 -18.58 -19.77 42.60
CA GLU A 33 -18.87 -18.78 41.58
C GLU A 33 -18.13 -19.25 40.32
N ASP A 34 -18.87 -19.42 39.21
CA ASP A 34 -18.32 -19.68 37.90
C ASP A 34 -17.43 -18.51 37.55
N ALA A 35 -16.15 -18.64 37.92
CA ALA A 35 -15.14 -17.61 37.66
C ALA A 35 -15.02 -17.47 36.15
N THR A 36 -15.39 -16.32 35.61
CA THR A 36 -15.23 -16.00 34.18
C THR A 36 -13.81 -16.35 33.78
N PRO A 37 -13.60 -17.30 32.83
CA PRO A 37 -12.25 -17.76 32.49
C PRO A 37 -11.46 -16.61 31.85
N PHE A 38 -10.18 -16.52 32.20
CA PHE A 38 -9.30 -15.57 31.54
C PHE A 38 -9.08 -15.99 30.09
N GLU A 39 -9.47 -15.14 29.14
CA GLU A 39 -9.30 -15.39 27.72
C GLU A 39 -8.86 -14.11 26.98
N VAL A 40 -7.93 -14.24 26.03
CA VAL A 40 -7.54 -13.16 25.11
C VAL A 40 -8.25 -13.37 23.77
N THR A 41 -9.26 -12.54 23.50
CA THR A 41 -10.08 -12.65 22.29
C THR A 41 -9.49 -11.92 21.07
N SER A 42 -8.49 -11.06 21.27
CA SER A 42 -7.82 -10.34 20.19
C SER A 42 -6.58 -11.08 19.67
N THR A 43 -6.39 -11.10 18.35
CA THR A 43 -5.18 -11.62 17.74
C THR A 43 -4.06 -10.58 17.73
N LEU A 44 -2.83 -10.97 18.07
CA LEU A 44 -1.67 -10.11 17.97
C LEU A 44 -1.34 -9.86 16.47
N PRO A 45 -1.28 -8.61 16.01
CA PRO A 45 -0.89 -8.34 14.64
C PRO A 45 0.60 -8.64 14.41
N SER A 46 0.96 -9.06 13.19
CA SER A 46 2.35 -9.37 12.83
C SER A 46 3.29 -8.17 12.93
N TRP A 47 2.76 -6.94 12.74
CA TRP A 47 3.51 -5.70 12.92
C TRP A 47 2.61 -4.48 13.15
N ARG A 48 3.22 -3.41 13.67
CA ARG A 48 2.64 -2.06 13.80
C ARG A 48 3.65 -1.00 13.39
N ALA A 49 3.15 0.15 12.93
CA ALA A 49 3.99 1.33 12.74
C ALA A 49 4.45 1.91 14.08
N PRO A 50 5.62 2.58 14.10
CA PRO A 50 6.12 3.26 15.29
C PRO A 50 5.10 4.23 15.86
N GLY A 51 4.77 4.10 17.15
CA GLY A 51 3.72 4.89 17.82
C GLY A 51 2.29 4.51 17.44
N GLY A 52 2.09 3.44 16.66
CA GLY A 52 0.78 2.94 16.26
C GLY A 52 -0.02 2.37 17.43
N LEU A 53 -1.33 2.32 17.29
CA LEU A 53 -2.23 1.77 18.32
C LEU A 53 -2.25 0.25 18.26
N LEU A 54 -1.93 -0.39 19.39
CA LEU A 54 -2.19 -1.79 19.68
C LEU A 54 -3.45 -1.88 20.54
N VAL A 55 -4.35 -2.76 20.17
CA VAL A 55 -5.56 -3.06 20.96
C VAL A 55 -5.53 -4.51 21.34
N ILE A 56 -5.58 -4.81 22.64
CA ILE A 56 -5.74 -6.14 23.22
C ILE A 56 -7.06 -6.17 23.96
N ARG A 57 -7.83 -7.23 23.76
CA ARG A 57 -9.13 -7.46 24.38
C ARG A 57 -9.23 -8.88 24.89
N GLY A 58 -10.04 -9.08 25.91
CA GLY A 58 -10.31 -10.38 26.46
C GLY A 58 -11.36 -10.31 27.56
N THR A 59 -11.48 -11.42 28.27
CA THR A 59 -12.33 -11.59 29.46
C THR A 59 -11.48 -12.04 30.64
N ALA A 60 -11.91 -11.68 31.84
CA ALA A 60 -11.32 -12.08 33.13
C ALA A 60 -12.40 -11.99 34.19
N ALA A 61 -12.12 -12.38 35.43
CA ALA A 61 -13.03 -12.15 36.54
C ALA A 61 -13.34 -10.64 36.69
N PRO A 62 -14.58 -10.27 37.07
CA PRO A 62 -14.92 -8.87 37.33
C PRO A 62 -13.92 -8.20 38.30
N ALA A 63 -13.57 -6.96 37.99
CA ALA A 63 -12.58 -6.16 38.73
C ALA A 63 -11.16 -6.76 38.81
N GLU A 64 -10.85 -7.85 38.08
CA GLU A 64 -9.52 -8.42 38.03
C GLU A 64 -8.50 -7.44 37.47
N ALA A 65 -7.40 -7.23 38.17
CA ALA A 65 -6.32 -6.37 37.74
C ALA A 65 -5.43 -7.08 36.71
N ILE A 66 -5.29 -6.46 35.53
CA ILE A 66 -4.53 -7.01 34.42
C ILE A 66 -3.49 -6.00 33.96
N THR A 67 -2.24 -6.44 33.80
CA THR A 67 -1.14 -5.62 33.31
C THR A 67 -0.69 -6.09 31.93
N LEU A 68 -0.70 -5.17 30.95
CA LEU A 68 -0.10 -5.39 29.62
C LEU A 68 1.36 -4.95 29.62
N PHE A 69 2.24 -5.84 29.16
CA PHE A 69 3.65 -5.56 28.89
C PHE A 69 3.91 -5.49 27.38
N VAL A 70 4.63 -4.46 26.96
CA VAL A 70 5.12 -4.27 25.60
C VAL A 70 6.61 -3.98 25.67
N GLY A 71 7.45 -5.03 25.61
CA GLY A 71 8.85 -4.97 25.99
C GLY A 71 8.99 -4.60 27.47
N THR A 72 9.67 -3.51 27.75
CA THR A 72 9.84 -2.95 29.11
C THR A 72 8.72 -1.99 29.55
N ASN A 73 7.85 -1.58 28.62
CA ASN A 73 6.73 -0.69 28.96
C ASN A 73 5.54 -1.50 29.46
N GLN A 74 4.85 -0.96 30.46
CA GLN A 74 3.68 -1.61 31.04
C GLN A 74 2.49 -0.67 31.16
N ARG A 75 1.29 -1.24 31.21
CA ARG A 75 0.03 -0.53 31.46
C ARG A 75 -0.96 -1.46 32.16
N ALA A 76 -1.50 -1.04 33.28
CA ALA A 76 -2.54 -1.77 33.98
C ALA A 76 -3.95 -1.31 33.59
N THR A 77 -4.92 -2.20 33.76
CA THR A 77 -6.37 -1.96 33.73
C THR A 77 -7.04 -2.97 34.62
N ALA A 78 -8.32 -2.78 34.93
CA ALA A 78 -9.16 -3.80 35.53
C ALA A 78 -10.19 -4.30 34.53
N ALA A 79 -10.66 -5.53 34.68
CA ALA A 79 -11.82 -6.01 33.94
C ALA A 79 -13.08 -5.25 34.42
N ALA A 80 -14.01 -5.01 33.50
CA ALA A 80 -15.29 -4.40 33.81
C ALA A 80 -16.21 -5.39 34.56
N GLU A 81 -17.38 -4.92 35.02
CA GLU A 81 -18.38 -5.75 35.73
C GLU A 81 -18.87 -6.95 34.89
N ASP A 82 -18.90 -6.80 33.54
CA ASP A 82 -19.21 -7.87 32.58
C ASP A 82 -18.02 -8.80 32.30
N GLY A 83 -16.92 -8.65 33.02
CA GLY A 83 -15.70 -9.41 32.88
C GLY A 83 -14.84 -9.02 31.66
N THR A 84 -15.23 -8.03 30.85
CA THR A 84 -14.43 -7.64 29.68
C THR A 84 -13.28 -6.72 30.04
N PHE A 85 -12.15 -6.85 29.34
CA PHE A 85 -11.07 -5.89 29.42
C PHE A 85 -10.60 -5.41 28.04
N ARG A 86 -10.04 -4.20 27.99
CA ARG A 86 -9.53 -3.61 26.75
C ARG A 86 -8.34 -2.71 27.01
N PHE A 87 -7.18 -3.11 26.48
CA PHE A 87 -6.02 -2.23 26.39
C PHE A 87 -6.03 -1.45 25.08
N ARG A 88 -5.68 -0.17 25.17
CA ARG A 88 -5.34 0.71 24.05
C ARG A 88 -3.95 1.26 24.30
N PHE A 89 -2.95 0.67 23.70
CA PHE A 89 -1.54 0.96 23.93
C PHE A 89 -0.87 1.48 22.66
N ARG A 90 -0.13 2.58 22.76
CA ARG A 90 0.73 3.04 21.66
C ARG A 90 2.05 2.29 21.72
N VAL A 91 2.35 1.50 20.67
CA VAL A 91 3.61 0.77 20.60
C VAL A 91 4.81 1.72 20.58
N PRO A 92 6.00 1.27 20.97
CA PRO A 92 7.20 2.09 20.98
C PRO A 92 7.44 2.82 19.65
N ARG A 93 8.03 4.00 19.71
CA ARG A 93 8.39 4.76 18.50
C ARG A 93 9.67 4.26 17.84
N VAL A 94 10.49 3.51 18.55
CA VAL A 94 11.72 2.89 18.04
C VAL A 94 11.36 1.61 17.30
N PRO A 95 11.81 1.43 16.05
CA PRO A 95 11.65 0.16 15.35
C PRO A 95 12.37 -0.98 16.07
N GLY A 96 11.73 -2.16 16.15
CA GLY A 96 12.28 -3.29 16.86
C GLY A 96 11.29 -4.47 16.93
N ARG A 97 11.66 -5.48 17.71
CA ARG A 97 10.79 -6.59 18.10
C ARG A 97 10.54 -6.48 19.60
N TYR A 98 9.29 -6.51 19.99
CA TYR A 98 8.86 -6.35 21.37
C TYR A 98 8.06 -7.58 21.79
N SER A 99 8.38 -8.18 22.93
CA SER A 99 7.53 -9.18 23.57
C SER A 99 6.23 -8.51 24.02
N ILE A 100 5.13 -9.23 23.90
CA ILE A 100 3.81 -8.82 24.36
C ILE A 100 3.33 -9.87 25.34
N ALA A 101 3.07 -9.45 26.57
CA ALA A 101 2.57 -10.32 27.62
C ALA A 101 1.45 -9.64 28.40
N LEU A 102 0.60 -10.44 29.02
CA LEU A 102 -0.34 -10.03 30.03
C LEU A 102 0.00 -10.70 31.35
N GLU A 103 -0.21 -10.00 32.45
CA GLU A 103 -0.10 -10.51 33.82
C GLU A 103 -1.42 -10.27 34.52
N VAL A 104 -1.93 -11.32 35.17
CA VAL A 104 -3.17 -11.30 35.96
C VAL A 104 -2.79 -11.30 37.43
N ALA A 105 -3.32 -10.36 38.21
CA ALA A 105 -2.87 -10.15 39.58
C ALA A 105 -3.30 -11.25 40.55
N ARG A 106 -4.44 -11.91 40.29
CA ARG A 106 -5.02 -12.95 41.14
C ARG A 106 -5.09 -14.30 40.41
N GLY A 107 -4.90 -15.38 41.13
CA GLY A 107 -5.01 -16.75 40.62
C GLY A 107 -3.69 -17.35 40.07
N PRO A 108 -3.73 -18.61 39.65
CA PRO A 108 -2.53 -19.38 39.26
C PRO A 108 -1.99 -19.03 37.86
N ILE A 109 -2.64 -18.15 37.14
CA ILE A 109 -2.36 -17.90 35.71
C ILE A 109 -1.03 -17.12 35.52
N GLY A 110 -0.73 -16.17 36.43
CA GLY A 110 0.51 -15.39 36.39
C GLY A 110 0.68 -14.62 35.07
N ARG A 111 1.85 -14.74 34.46
CA ARG A 111 2.23 -14.05 33.23
C ARG A 111 2.05 -14.92 31.99
N ILE A 112 1.32 -14.40 31.00
CA ILE A 112 0.99 -15.07 29.74
C ILE A 112 1.69 -14.34 28.59
N GLU A 113 2.53 -15.04 27.84
CA GLU A 113 3.18 -14.49 26.65
C GLU A 113 2.25 -14.60 25.44
N LEU A 114 1.86 -13.45 24.87
CA LEU A 114 1.04 -13.39 23.66
C LEU A 114 1.87 -13.49 22.38
N GLY A 115 3.18 -13.32 22.48
CA GLY A 115 4.12 -13.43 21.37
C GLY A 115 4.94 -12.15 21.14
N ARG A 116 5.46 -11.98 19.92
CA ARG A 116 6.33 -10.85 19.56
C ARG A 116 5.71 -9.96 18.50
N LEU A 117 5.62 -8.67 18.79
CA LEU A 117 5.19 -7.62 17.87
C LEU A 117 6.40 -6.99 17.18
N ARG A 118 6.39 -6.94 15.85
CA ARG A 118 7.37 -6.18 15.08
C ARG A 118 6.92 -4.73 14.92
N VAL A 119 7.70 -3.77 15.41
CA VAL A 119 7.49 -2.34 15.17
C VAL A 119 8.39 -1.90 14.03
N ARG A 120 7.80 -1.42 12.92
CA ARG A 120 8.54 -0.97 11.73
C ARG A 120 7.72 0.01 10.89
N GLY A 121 8.39 0.81 10.05
CA GLY A 121 7.71 1.62 9.04
C GLY A 121 7.03 0.77 7.97
N LEU A 122 5.91 1.27 7.43
CA LEU A 122 5.28 0.74 6.23
C LEU A 122 6.24 0.88 5.05
N ARG A 123 6.41 -0.16 4.25
CA ARG A 123 7.23 -0.19 3.05
C ARG A 123 6.36 0.17 1.85
N LEU A 124 6.48 1.41 1.36
CA LEU A 124 5.88 1.83 0.10
C LEU A 124 6.98 1.95 -0.95
N TYR A 125 6.86 1.19 -2.04
CA TYR A 125 7.79 1.23 -3.15
C TYR A 125 7.10 1.80 -4.38
N ALA A 126 7.83 2.63 -5.13
CA ALA A 126 7.30 3.26 -6.33
C ALA A 126 8.27 3.08 -7.50
N VAL A 127 7.71 2.84 -8.67
CA VAL A 127 8.44 2.80 -9.95
C VAL A 127 7.79 3.75 -10.93
N GLY A 128 8.49 4.09 -12.00
CA GLY A 128 8.05 5.01 -13.04
C GLY A 128 7.10 4.36 -14.06
N ASP A 129 7.32 4.71 -15.33
CA ASP A 129 6.45 4.41 -16.45
C ASP A 129 6.53 2.92 -16.85
N VAL A 130 5.37 2.27 -16.91
CA VAL A 130 5.21 0.90 -17.33
C VAL A 130 4.31 0.85 -18.56
N ASN A 131 4.91 0.51 -19.69
CA ASN A 131 4.24 0.16 -20.93
C ASN A 131 4.26 -1.36 -21.10
N LEU A 132 3.12 -1.98 -21.38
CA LEU A 132 2.98 -3.42 -21.63
C LEU A 132 2.68 -3.73 -23.10
N GLY A 133 2.64 -2.69 -23.94
CA GLY A 133 2.50 -2.77 -25.40
C GLY A 133 3.81 -2.49 -26.14
N ASP A 134 3.73 -2.27 -27.46
CA ASP A 134 4.85 -1.92 -28.33
C ASP A 134 6.06 -2.86 -28.14
N ARG A 135 7.28 -2.32 -27.99
CA ARG A 135 8.51 -3.08 -27.78
C ARG A 135 8.47 -3.98 -26.53
N PRO A 136 8.02 -3.50 -25.35
CA PRO A 136 7.74 -4.39 -24.23
C PRO A 136 6.75 -5.49 -24.53
N GLY A 137 5.68 -5.19 -25.29
CA GLY A 137 4.70 -6.18 -25.75
C GLY A 137 5.30 -7.27 -26.63
N THR A 138 6.23 -6.91 -27.53
CA THR A 138 6.98 -7.87 -28.37
C THR A 138 7.87 -8.77 -27.51
N ALA A 139 8.62 -8.19 -26.55
CA ALA A 139 9.44 -8.97 -25.62
C ALA A 139 8.61 -9.95 -24.78
N ILE A 140 7.45 -9.49 -24.31
CA ILE A 140 6.50 -10.31 -23.55
C ILE A 140 5.93 -11.44 -24.39
N ALA A 141 5.63 -11.19 -25.68
CA ALA A 141 5.15 -12.23 -26.58
C ALA A 141 6.20 -13.32 -26.83
N THR A 142 7.47 -12.95 -26.88
CA THR A 142 8.59 -13.86 -27.13
C THR A 142 9.02 -14.65 -25.89
N TYR A 143 9.16 -13.96 -24.74
CA TYR A 143 9.74 -14.54 -23.52
C TYR A 143 8.74 -14.77 -22.38
N GLY A 144 7.47 -14.46 -22.62
CA GLY A 144 6.40 -14.59 -21.63
C GLY A 144 6.21 -13.36 -20.76
N ALA A 145 5.02 -13.27 -20.15
CA ALA A 145 4.57 -12.09 -19.41
C ALA A 145 5.39 -11.76 -18.15
N ARG A 146 6.18 -12.69 -17.64
CA ARG A 146 7.06 -12.48 -16.47
C ARG A 146 8.39 -11.84 -16.82
N TYR A 147 8.79 -11.89 -18.10
CA TYR A 147 10.11 -11.47 -18.56
C TYR A 147 10.53 -10.07 -18.09
N PRO A 148 9.71 -9.01 -18.20
CA PRO A 148 10.11 -7.68 -17.77
C PRO A 148 10.40 -7.58 -16.26
N TRP A 149 9.91 -8.52 -15.47
CA TRP A 149 9.89 -8.45 -14.01
C TRP A 149 10.95 -9.32 -13.33
N LEU A 150 11.68 -10.15 -14.06
CA LEU A 150 12.56 -11.20 -13.51
C LEU A 150 13.56 -10.65 -12.48
N SER A 151 14.24 -9.57 -12.80
CA SER A 151 15.25 -8.97 -11.92
C SER A 151 14.66 -8.22 -10.72
N VAL A 152 13.47 -7.60 -10.89
CA VAL A 152 12.92 -6.63 -9.94
C VAL A 152 11.80 -7.18 -9.04
N ALA A 153 11.16 -8.28 -9.44
CA ALA A 153 10.03 -8.87 -8.70
C ALA A 153 10.36 -9.24 -7.24
N PRO A 154 11.54 -9.80 -6.90
CA PRO A 154 11.88 -10.10 -5.51
C PRO A 154 11.90 -8.84 -4.62
N VAL A 155 12.38 -7.72 -5.18
CA VAL A 155 12.42 -6.43 -4.46
C VAL A 155 11.02 -5.84 -4.34
N LEU A 156 10.23 -5.81 -5.43
CA LEU A 156 8.89 -5.24 -5.43
C LEU A 156 7.95 -5.99 -4.48
N ARG A 157 7.98 -7.34 -4.47
CA ARG A 157 7.20 -8.17 -3.54
C ARG A 157 7.56 -7.99 -2.06
N ALA A 158 8.72 -7.40 -1.76
CA ALA A 158 9.09 -7.06 -0.39
C ALA A 158 8.38 -5.79 0.11
N ALA A 159 7.70 -5.03 -0.74
CA ALA A 159 6.88 -3.90 -0.34
C ALA A 159 5.62 -4.35 0.44
N ASP A 160 5.05 -3.44 1.22
CA ASP A 160 3.69 -3.57 1.76
C ASP A 160 2.68 -2.95 0.79
N ILE A 161 3.14 -1.97 -0.01
CA ILE A 161 2.42 -1.36 -1.14
C ILE A 161 3.45 -1.05 -2.23
N ALA A 162 3.27 -1.57 -3.44
CA ALA A 162 4.02 -1.22 -4.62
C ALA A 162 3.14 -0.48 -5.63
N ILE A 163 3.61 0.68 -6.13
CA ILE A 163 2.89 1.55 -7.08
C ILE A 163 3.68 1.76 -8.35
N ALA A 164 2.99 1.79 -9.50
CA ALA A 164 3.53 2.12 -10.81
C ALA A 164 2.59 3.07 -11.58
N ASN A 165 3.13 3.80 -12.57
CA ASN A 165 2.31 4.43 -13.62
C ASN A 165 2.08 3.42 -14.75
N LEU A 166 0.84 2.99 -14.99
CA LEU A 166 0.50 2.11 -16.11
C LEU A 166 0.21 2.96 -17.34
N GLU A 167 1.22 3.11 -18.18
CA GLU A 167 1.23 4.02 -19.34
C GLU A 167 0.87 3.29 -20.64
N CYS A 168 -0.25 2.60 -20.62
CA CYS A 168 -0.85 1.96 -21.78
C CYS A 168 -2.29 1.56 -21.48
N SER A 169 -3.10 1.36 -22.53
CA SER A 169 -4.33 0.59 -22.42
C SER A 169 -4.01 -0.91 -22.24
N VAL A 170 -4.84 -1.66 -21.51
CA VAL A 170 -4.76 -3.12 -21.44
C VAL A 170 -6.08 -3.73 -21.86
N SER A 171 -6.12 -4.28 -23.07
CA SER A 171 -7.35 -4.82 -23.68
C SER A 171 -7.02 -5.66 -24.91
N THR A 172 -7.97 -6.49 -25.31
CA THR A 172 -8.00 -7.11 -26.65
C THR A 172 -8.96 -6.40 -27.60
N ARG A 173 -9.63 -5.33 -27.14
CA ARG A 173 -10.67 -4.59 -27.85
C ARG A 173 -10.25 -3.14 -28.09
N GLY A 174 -11.03 -2.45 -28.89
CA GLY A 174 -10.79 -1.04 -29.24
C GLY A 174 -9.81 -0.85 -30.40
N TYR A 175 -9.73 0.37 -30.89
CA TYR A 175 -8.88 0.78 -31.99
C TYR A 175 -7.98 1.93 -31.55
N PRO A 176 -6.78 2.08 -32.16
CA PRO A 176 -5.90 3.20 -31.85
C PRO A 176 -6.62 4.54 -32.11
N VAL A 177 -6.41 5.47 -31.20
CA VAL A 177 -6.95 6.83 -31.33
C VAL A 177 -6.37 7.49 -32.59
N PRO A 178 -7.20 7.96 -33.52
CA PRO A 178 -6.73 8.57 -34.76
C PRO A 178 -5.83 9.79 -34.50
N GLY A 179 -4.80 9.96 -35.34
CA GLY A 179 -3.88 11.10 -35.29
C GLY A 179 -2.89 11.10 -34.14
N LYS A 180 -2.92 10.11 -33.26
CA LYS A 180 -1.92 9.97 -32.19
C LYS A 180 -0.71 9.16 -32.68
N GLN A 181 0.50 9.77 -32.62
CA GLN A 181 1.73 9.19 -33.15
C GLN A 181 2.12 7.86 -32.48
N TYR A 182 1.96 7.79 -31.16
CA TYR A 182 2.27 6.59 -30.36
C TYR A 182 1.03 6.15 -29.62
N THR A 183 0.65 4.88 -29.81
CA THR A 183 -0.48 4.24 -29.10
C THR A 183 -0.03 2.91 -28.53
N TYR A 184 -0.27 2.69 -27.24
CA TYR A 184 0.21 1.51 -26.52
C TYR A 184 -0.95 0.65 -26.03
N ARG A 185 -0.86 -0.66 -26.34
CA ARG A 185 -1.83 -1.66 -25.86
C ARG A 185 -1.14 -2.93 -25.39
N GLY A 186 -1.21 -3.19 -24.09
CA GLY A 186 -0.79 -4.44 -23.47
C GLY A 186 -1.88 -5.51 -23.48
N LYS A 187 -1.46 -6.78 -23.43
CA LYS A 187 -2.37 -7.93 -23.27
C LYS A 187 -2.78 -8.08 -21.80
N PRO A 188 -3.98 -8.60 -21.48
CA PRO A 188 -4.41 -8.87 -20.10
C PRO A 188 -3.42 -9.72 -19.28
N SER A 189 -2.81 -10.74 -19.90
CA SER A 189 -1.80 -11.59 -19.26
C SER A 189 -0.56 -10.84 -18.78
N SER A 190 -0.19 -9.75 -19.48
CA SER A 190 0.93 -8.89 -19.08
C SER A 190 0.61 -8.12 -17.79
N LEU A 191 -0.61 -7.61 -17.68
CA LEU A 191 -1.09 -6.94 -16.47
C LEU A 191 -1.24 -7.94 -15.30
N GLN A 192 -1.69 -9.16 -15.59
CA GLN A 192 -1.73 -10.24 -14.59
C GLN A 192 -0.35 -10.54 -14.01
N ALA A 193 0.68 -10.61 -14.87
CA ALA A 193 2.05 -10.82 -14.42
C ALA A 193 2.59 -9.64 -13.60
N MET A 194 2.28 -8.39 -13.99
CA MET A 194 2.60 -7.20 -13.22
C MET A 194 1.99 -7.24 -11.82
N ALA A 195 0.72 -7.65 -11.70
CA ALA A 195 0.02 -7.77 -10.42
C ALA A 195 0.55 -8.96 -9.59
N ARG A 196 0.48 -10.17 -10.14
CA ARG A 196 0.64 -11.41 -9.37
C ARG A 196 2.08 -11.89 -9.26
N TYR A 197 2.91 -11.64 -10.29
CA TYR A 197 4.32 -12.03 -10.26
C TYR A 197 5.23 -10.92 -9.76
N ALA A 198 5.11 -9.69 -10.28
CA ALA A 198 5.92 -8.57 -9.81
C ALA A 198 5.43 -8.02 -8.46
N GLY A 199 4.15 -8.15 -8.14
CA GLY A 199 3.58 -7.72 -6.86
C GLY A 199 3.25 -6.23 -6.82
N ILE A 200 2.88 -5.63 -7.95
CA ILE A 200 2.34 -4.27 -7.99
C ILE A 200 0.91 -4.30 -7.43
N ASP A 201 0.65 -3.50 -6.41
CA ASP A 201 -0.62 -3.46 -5.68
C ASP A 201 -1.55 -2.35 -6.20
N VAL A 202 -0.99 -1.30 -6.79
CA VAL A 202 -1.76 -0.15 -7.27
C VAL A 202 -1.11 0.48 -8.49
N VAL A 203 -1.94 0.89 -9.45
CA VAL A 203 -1.51 1.63 -10.63
C VAL A 203 -2.21 2.98 -10.71
N THR A 204 -1.44 4.02 -11.09
CA THR A 204 -2.07 5.23 -11.60
C THR A 204 -2.36 5.07 -13.08
N LEU A 205 -3.55 5.49 -13.48
CA LEU A 205 -4.03 5.51 -14.86
C LEU A 205 -4.12 6.96 -15.40
N ALA A 206 -3.68 7.93 -14.61
CA ALA A 206 -3.67 9.33 -15.00
C ALA A 206 -2.44 9.62 -15.88
N ASN A 207 -2.51 9.32 -17.16
CA ASN A 207 -1.47 9.59 -18.14
C ASN A 207 -2.03 9.77 -19.56
N ASN A 208 -1.17 10.14 -20.50
CA ASN A 208 -1.54 10.41 -21.89
C ASN A 208 -1.69 9.15 -22.76
N HIS A 209 -1.48 7.93 -22.23
CA HIS A 209 -1.58 6.67 -22.97
C HIS A 209 -2.72 5.75 -22.48
N THR A 210 -3.38 6.10 -21.41
CA THR A 210 -4.44 5.29 -20.78
C THR A 210 -5.63 5.02 -21.72
N LEU A 211 -5.98 5.96 -22.61
CA LEU A 211 -7.09 5.81 -23.56
C LEU A 211 -6.63 5.62 -25.01
N ASP A 212 -5.42 5.18 -25.25
CA ASP A 212 -4.87 5.00 -26.61
C ASP A 212 -5.71 4.11 -27.53
N TYR A 213 -6.49 3.23 -26.97
CA TYR A 213 -7.42 2.35 -27.70
C TYR A 213 -8.88 2.62 -27.34
N GLY A 214 -9.16 3.86 -26.91
CA GLY A 214 -10.51 4.35 -26.63
C GLY A 214 -11.07 3.89 -25.28
N ARG A 215 -12.31 4.34 -25.01
CA ARG A 215 -12.96 4.13 -23.70
C ARG A 215 -13.31 2.67 -23.42
N LEU A 216 -13.54 1.86 -24.47
CA LEU A 216 -13.81 0.44 -24.31
C LEU A 216 -12.57 -0.29 -23.76
N ALA A 217 -11.39 -0.05 -24.36
CA ALA A 217 -10.14 -0.61 -23.88
C ALA A 217 -9.77 -0.08 -22.48
N PHE A 218 -10.12 1.17 -22.18
CA PHE A 218 -9.92 1.72 -20.84
C PHE A 218 -10.83 1.04 -19.79
N ALA A 219 -12.09 0.76 -20.13
CA ALA A 219 -12.99 0.01 -19.24
C ALA A 219 -12.45 -1.40 -18.96
N ASP A 220 -11.89 -2.07 -19.98
CA ASP A 220 -11.21 -3.37 -19.82
C ASP A 220 -10.00 -3.25 -18.90
N THR A 221 -9.20 -2.19 -19.07
CA THR A 221 -8.02 -1.94 -18.20
C THR A 221 -8.41 -1.83 -16.73
N LEU A 222 -9.50 -1.10 -16.43
CA LEU A 222 -10.05 -0.99 -15.08
C LEU A 222 -10.53 -2.34 -14.55
N SER A 223 -11.27 -3.10 -15.36
CA SER A 223 -11.79 -4.43 -15.00
C SER A 223 -10.66 -5.43 -14.72
N TYR A 224 -9.68 -5.54 -15.61
CA TYR A 224 -8.55 -6.45 -15.43
C TYR A 224 -7.67 -6.06 -14.24
N ALA A 225 -7.44 -4.77 -13.99
CA ALA A 225 -6.72 -4.33 -12.81
C ALA A 225 -7.42 -4.82 -11.53
N HIS A 226 -8.74 -4.64 -11.44
CA HIS A 226 -9.54 -5.13 -10.32
C HIS A 226 -9.54 -6.66 -10.20
N GLU A 227 -9.74 -7.39 -11.32
CA GLU A 227 -9.73 -8.85 -11.37
C GLU A 227 -8.40 -9.44 -10.88
N TYR A 228 -7.29 -8.79 -11.21
CA TYR A 228 -5.97 -9.25 -10.78
C TYR A 228 -5.58 -8.75 -9.39
N GLY A 229 -6.48 -8.06 -8.68
CA GLY A 229 -6.33 -7.64 -7.28
C GLY A 229 -5.57 -6.34 -7.10
N MET A 230 -5.37 -5.55 -8.16
CA MET A 230 -4.79 -4.23 -8.08
C MET A 230 -5.84 -3.16 -7.78
N LYS A 231 -5.44 -2.12 -7.06
CA LYS A 231 -6.22 -0.88 -6.98
C LYS A 231 -5.80 0.06 -8.10
N THR A 232 -6.74 0.91 -8.53
CA THR A 232 -6.49 1.96 -9.51
C THR A 232 -6.71 3.34 -8.90
N THR A 233 -6.01 4.35 -9.41
CA THR A 233 -6.24 5.76 -9.09
C THR A 233 -5.95 6.61 -10.33
N GLY A 234 -6.48 7.82 -10.38
CA GLY A 234 -6.23 8.73 -11.49
C GLY A 234 -6.98 8.42 -12.78
N GLY A 235 -7.79 7.38 -12.77
CA GLY A 235 -8.67 7.01 -13.89
C GLY A 235 -9.97 6.40 -13.39
N GLY A 236 -11.06 6.57 -14.13
CA GLY A 236 -12.36 6.07 -13.72
C GLY A 236 -13.46 6.21 -14.76
N ARG A 237 -14.61 5.58 -14.49
CA ARG A 237 -15.79 5.63 -15.36
C ARG A 237 -16.43 7.03 -15.48
N ASN A 238 -16.08 7.93 -14.58
CA ASN A 238 -16.42 9.34 -14.58
C ASN A 238 -15.42 10.12 -13.73
N LEU A 239 -15.49 11.44 -13.69
CA LEU A 239 -14.57 12.32 -13.00
C LEU A 239 -14.52 12.05 -11.49
N ASP A 240 -15.66 11.81 -10.86
CA ASP A 240 -15.70 11.51 -9.41
C ASP A 240 -14.95 10.23 -9.07
N VAL A 241 -15.06 9.19 -9.89
CA VAL A 241 -14.34 7.93 -9.72
C VAL A 241 -12.87 8.12 -10.04
N ALA A 242 -12.51 8.84 -11.11
CA ALA A 242 -11.13 9.11 -11.50
C ALA A 242 -10.33 9.83 -10.38
N ARG A 243 -10.99 10.70 -9.62
CA ARG A 243 -10.44 11.47 -8.50
C ARG A 243 -10.46 10.72 -7.14
N ARG A 244 -11.01 9.50 -7.09
CA ARG A 244 -11.00 8.71 -5.85
C ARG A 244 -9.62 8.20 -5.51
N PRO A 245 -9.20 8.31 -4.23
CA PRO A 245 -7.94 7.70 -3.79
C PRO A 245 -8.04 6.18 -3.74
N ALA A 246 -6.96 5.49 -4.09
CA ALA A 246 -6.74 4.11 -3.67
C ALA A 246 -6.36 4.10 -2.19
N LEU A 247 -7.17 3.46 -1.35
CA LEU A 247 -7.02 3.47 0.10
C LEU A 247 -6.43 2.16 0.61
N PHE A 248 -5.48 2.26 1.56
CA PHE A 248 -4.88 1.14 2.27
C PHE A 248 -4.87 1.39 3.78
N ARG A 249 -4.97 0.29 4.54
CA ARG A 249 -4.82 0.31 6.01
C ARG A 249 -3.91 -0.84 6.43
N LEU A 250 -2.67 -0.54 6.73
CA LEU A 250 -1.64 -1.53 7.03
C LEU A 250 -0.80 -1.09 8.23
N GLY A 251 -0.57 -2.00 9.17
CA GLY A 251 0.20 -1.73 10.38
C GLY A 251 -0.31 -0.56 11.22
N GLY A 252 -1.60 -0.23 11.12
CA GLY A 252 -2.23 0.89 11.78
C GLY A 252 -2.14 2.22 11.02
N ILE A 253 -1.42 2.29 9.89
CA ILE A 253 -1.33 3.49 9.04
C ILE A 253 -2.44 3.44 7.97
N ARG A 254 -3.12 4.58 7.77
CA ARG A 254 -4.02 4.82 6.64
C ARG A 254 -3.28 5.58 5.55
N VAL A 255 -3.23 5.00 4.35
CA VAL A 255 -2.57 5.58 3.17
C VAL A 255 -3.61 5.82 2.09
N ALA A 256 -3.57 7.00 1.48
CA ALA A 256 -4.33 7.35 0.28
C ALA A 256 -3.35 7.62 -0.86
N LEU A 257 -3.61 7.04 -2.04
CA LEU A 257 -2.87 7.32 -3.26
C LEU A 257 -3.82 7.97 -4.26
N LEU A 258 -3.42 9.14 -4.78
CA LEU A 258 -4.15 9.93 -5.76
C LEU A 258 -3.30 10.04 -7.03
N GLY A 259 -3.90 9.93 -8.21
CA GLY A 259 -3.24 10.10 -9.51
C GLY A 259 -3.82 11.28 -10.28
N TYR A 260 -2.98 12.06 -10.96
CA TYR A 260 -3.40 13.17 -11.82
C TYR A 260 -2.52 13.29 -13.06
N SER A 261 -3.12 13.61 -14.21
CA SER A 261 -2.39 13.92 -15.44
C SER A 261 -2.40 15.42 -15.76
N ASP A 262 -1.22 15.99 -15.96
CA ASP A 262 -1.02 17.33 -16.50
C ASP A 262 -0.75 17.27 -18.03
N VAL A 263 -0.41 16.09 -18.55
CA VAL A 263 -0.30 15.76 -19.97
C VAL A 263 -1.64 15.19 -20.45
N ARG A 264 -2.42 16.01 -21.13
CA ARG A 264 -3.85 15.78 -21.34
C ARG A 264 -4.22 15.83 -22.82
N PRO A 265 -4.12 14.69 -23.54
CA PRO A 265 -4.65 14.63 -24.90
C PRO A 265 -6.15 14.99 -24.94
N LEU A 266 -6.59 15.60 -26.01
CA LEU A 266 -7.99 15.97 -26.18
C LEU A 266 -8.90 14.73 -26.01
N GLY A 267 -9.94 14.85 -25.18
CA GLY A 267 -10.90 13.79 -24.94
C GLY A 267 -10.45 12.71 -23.92
N PHE A 268 -9.24 12.81 -23.32
CA PHE A 268 -8.78 11.83 -22.33
C PHE A 268 -9.24 12.12 -20.90
N ASP A 269 -9.57 13.37 -20.59
CA ASP A 269 -10.11 13.72 -19.27
C ASP A 269 -11.45 13.04 -19.02
N ALA A 270 -11.64 12.55 -17.81
CA ALA A 270 -12.94 12.10 -17.34
C ALA A 270 -13.90 13.28 -17.17
N GLY A 271 -15.16 13.07 -17.53
CA GLY A 271 -16.21 14.06 -17.28
C GLY A 271 -17.28 13.54 -16.30
N PRO A 272 -18.35 14.28 -16.13
CA PRO A 272 -19.41 13.91 -15.19
C PRO A 272 -20.00 12.51 -15.46
N THR A 273 -20.17 12.16 -16.75
CA THR A 273 -20.83 10.93 -17.19
C THR A 273 -19.96 10.01 -18.06
N TRP A 274 -18.73 10.44 -18.41
CA TRP A 274 -17.84 9.64 -19.26
C TRP A 274 -16.52 9.33 -18.59
N SER A 275 -15.97 8.19 -18.96
CA SER A 275 -14.73 7.66 -18.41
C SER A 275 -13.49 8.41 -18.91
N GLY A 276 -12.42 8.42 -18.13
CA GLY A 276 -11.16 9.04 -18.49
C GLY A 276 -10.22 9.22 -17.29
N THR A 277 -9.26 10.11 -17.47
CA THR A 277 -8.23 10.43 -16.48
C THR A 277 -8.62 11.61 -15.59
N ALA A 278 -8.05 11.67 -14.38
CA ALA A 278 -8.17 12.83 -13.50
C ALA A 278 -7.19 13.92 -13.93
N PRO A 279 -7.65 15.10 -14.37
CA PRO A 279 -6.78 16.20 -14.76
C PRO A 279 -6.12 16.86 -13.55
N ALA A 280 -4.86 17.30 -13.71
CA ALA A 280 -4.07 17.93 -12.65
C ALA A 280 -4.46 19.40 -12.40
N PHE A 281 -5.75 19.65 -12.15
CA PHE A 281 -6.20 20.98 -11.76
C PHE A 281 -5.88 21.26 -10.28
N PRO A 282 -5.28 22.41 -9.94
CA PRO A 282 -4.93 22.78 -8.57
C PRO A 282 -6.09 22.66 -7.58
N SER A 283 -7.32 23.01 -7.99
CA SER A 283 -8.54 22.90 -7.19
C SER A 283 -8.89 21.45 -6.86
N TYR A 284 -8.75 20.54 -7.83
CA TYR A 284 -9.01 19.11 -7.61
C TYR A 284 -7.98 18.49 -6.69
N ILE A 285 -6.69 18.74 -6.96
CA ILE A 285 -5.58 18.25 -6.12
C ILE A 285 -5.77 18.70 -4.67
N SER A 286 -5.98 20.02 -4.46
CA SER A 286 -6.10 20.56 -3.11
C SER A 286 -7.33 20.02 -2.37
N SER A 287 -8.49 19.93 -3.04
CA SER A 287 -9.74 19.46 -2.42
C SER A 287 -9.66 17.97 -2.06
N ASP A 288 -9.09 17.13 -2.94
CA ASP A 288 -9.02 15.68 -2.71
C ASP A 288 -8.00 15.31 -1.65
N VAL A 289 -6.85 15.98 -1.64
CA VAL A 289 -5.83 15.81 -0.58
C VAL A 289 -6.39 16.24 0.78
N ARG A 290 -7.04 17.41 0.88
CA ARG A 290 -7.68 17.88 2.12
C ARG A 290 -8.79 16.91 2.56
N ARG A 291 -9.62 16.45 1.64
CA ARG A 291 -10.68 15.46 1.92
C ARG A 291 -10.10 14.17 2.51
N ALA A 292 -8.99 13.66 1.97
CA ALA A 292 -8.30 12.50 2.53
C ALA A 292 -7.78 12.78 3.94
N LYS A 293 -7.15 13.93 4.17
CA LYS A 293 -6.64 14.33 5.50
C LYS A 293 -7.77 14.49 6.51
N ASN A 294 -8.88 15.13 6.15
CA ASN A 294 -10.05 15.31 7.02
C ASN A 294 -10.71 13.99 7.42
N ARG A 295 -10.57 12.94 6.58
CA ARG A 295 -11.00 11.57 6.89
C ARG A 295 -9.98 10.78 7.73
N GLY A 296 -8.95 11.44 8.23
CA GLY A 296 -7.94 10.87 9.12
C GLY A 296 -6.92 9.98 8.41
N VAL A 297 -6.66 10.21 7.10
CA VAL A 297 -5.56 9.54 6.40
C VAL A 297 -4.22 10.06 6.94
N ASP A 298 -3.35 9.15 7.35
CA ASP A 298 -2.03 9.49 7.90
C ASP A 298 -1.09 9.98 6.80
N VAL A 299 -1.02 9.23 5.70
CA VAL A 299 -0.10 9.46 4.58
C VAL A 299 -0.89 9.62 3.28
N VAL A 300 -0.76 10.77 2.64
CA VAL A 300 -1.30 11.02 1.30
C VAL A 300 -0.14 11.05 0.31
N VAL A 301 -0.21 10.18 -0.70
CA VAL A 301 0.69 10.10 -1.84
C VAL A 301 -0.03 10.64 -3.06
N VAL A 302 0.57 11.58 -3.77
CA VAL A 302 0.05 12.11 -5.03
C VAL A 302 1.02 11.71 -6.15
N TYR A 303 0.53 11.02 -7.15
CA TYR A 303 1.30 10.60 -8.30
C TYR A 303 0.87 11.42 -9.53
N PHE A 304 1.80 12.16 -10.10
CA PHE A 304 1.57 13.00 -11.28
C PHE A 304 2.19 12.37 -12.53
N HIS A 305 1.50 12.52 -13.66
CA HIS A 305 2.04 12.37 -14.99
C HIS A 305 2.17 13.76 -15.59
N TRP A 306 3.40 14.31 -15.69
CA TRP A 306 3.66 15.73 -15.89
C TRP A 306 5.03 16.02 -16.49
N GLY A 307 5.29 17.28 -16.78
CA GLY A 307 6.60 17.77 -17.21
C GLY A 307 6.80 17.68 -18.72
N VAL A 308 8.05 17.60 -19.15
CA VAL A 308 8.46 17.54 -20.55
C VAL A 308 9.37 16.34 -20.74
N GLU A 309 9.13 15.57 -21.80
CA GLU A 309 9.94 14.40 -22.14
C GLU A 309 11.42 14.74 -22.25
N ARG A 310 12.27 13.83 -21.79
CA ARG A 310 13.74 13.91 -21.85
C ARG A 310 14.36 15.13 -21.16
N THR A 311 13.59 15.80 -20.30
CA THR A 311 14.07 16.91 -19.47
C THR A 311 14.46 16.41 -18.08
N PHE A 312 15.74 16.60 -17.69
CA PHE A 312 16.30 16.06 -16.43
C PHE A 312 15.99 16.91 -15.19
N SER A 313 15.44 18.09 -15.36
CA SER A 313 15.07 19.01 -14.27
C SER A 313 13.59 19.32 -14.27
N PRO A 314 12.95 19.43 -13.11
CA PRO A 314 11.54 19.78 -13.03
C PRO A 314 11.32 21.24 -13.47
N ASN A 315 10.27 21.48 -14.25
CA ASN A 315 9.86 22.81 -14.68
C ASN A 315 8.99 23.53 -13.63
N SER A 316 8.65 24.79 -13.89
CA SER A 316 7.84 25.62 -12.98
C SER A 316 6.45 25.04 -12.72
N ARG A 317 5.82 24.43 -13.74
CA ARG A 317 4.51 23.80 -13.61
C ARG A 317 4.53 22.60 -12.66
N GLN A 318 5.52 21.73 -12.78
CA GLN A 318 5.71 20.61 -11.83
C GLN A 318 5.89 21.14 -10.40
N ARG A 319 6.73 22.17 -10.20
CA ARG A 319 6.96 22.78 -8.89
C ARG A 319 5.67 23.38 -8.30
N SER A 320 4.88 24.08 -9.12
CA SER A 320 3.59 24.65 -8.71
C SER A 320 2.60 23.58 -8.25
N LEU A 321 2.41 22.51 -9.03
CA LEU A 321 1.49 21.42 -8.70
C LEU A 321 1.94 20.65 -7.43
N ALA A 322 3.25 20.42 -7.27
CA ALA A 322 3.80 19.84 -6.04
C ALA A 322 3.54 20.73 -4.82
N ALA A 323 3.72 22.05 -4.96
CA ALA A 323 3.44 23.01 -3.90
C ALA A 323 1.97 22.99 -3.48
N VAL A 324 1.03 22.92 -4.44
CA VAL A 324 -0.41 22.74 -4.17
C VAL A 324 -0.69 21.46 -3.39
N ALA A 325 -0.13 20.33 -3.83
CA ALA A 325 -0.30 19.05 -3.16
C ALA A 325 0.24 19.09 -1.71
N PHE A 326 1.45 19.63 -1.51
CA PHE A 326 2.04 19.76 -0.18
C PHE A 326 1.30 20.76 0.70
N GLY A 327 0.83 21.89 0.14
CA GLY A 327 0.02 22.88 0.85
C GLY A 327 -1.31 22.30 1.33
N ALA A 328 -1.89 21.37 0.58
CA ALA A 328 -3.10 20.64 0.96
C ALA A 328 -2.87 19.51 1.99
N GLY A 329 -1.62 19.10 2.22
CA GLY A 329 -1.28 18.09 3.23
C GLY A 329 -0.74 16.77 2.67
N ALA A 330 -0.34 16.71 1.39
CA ALA A 330 0.35 15.55 0.84
C ALA A 330 1.65 15.28 1.60
N THR A 331 1.99 13.99 1.71
CA THR A 331 3.20 13.50 2.35
C THR A 331 4.29 13.21 1.32
N VAL A 332 3.87 12.61 0.19
CA VAL A 332 4.75 12.19 -0.90
C VAL A 332 4.15 12.69 -2.22
N VAL A 333 4.99 13.23 -3.06
CA VAL A 333 4.70 13.52 -4.47
C VAL A 333 5.62 12.67 -5.34
N LEU A 334 5.03 11.97 -6.29
CA LEU A 334 5.73 11.14 -7.28
C LEU A 334 5.42 11.68 -8.68
N GLY A 335 6.36 11.57 -9.58
CA GLY A 335 6.23 11.99 -10.96
C GLY A 335 6.64 10.94 -11.97
N ALA A 336 6.07 11.03 -13.16
CA ALA A 336 6.33 10.25 -14.36
C ALA A 336 6.10 11.11 -15.61
N HIS A 337 6.28 10.59 -16.81
CA HIS A 337 6.22 11.20 -18.12
C HIS A 337 7.56 11.71 -18.69
N PRO A 338 8.48 12.37 -17.97
CA PRO A 338 9.73 12.80 -18.58
C PRO A 338 10.57 11.65 -19.18
N HIS A 339 10.24 10.39 -18.89
CA HIS A 339 10.94 9.18 -19.32
C HIS A 339 12.42 9.11 -18.87
N VAL A 340 12.86 10.10 -18.12
CA VAL A 340 14.17 10.16 -17.45
C VAL A 340 13.99 10.38 -15.96
N VAL A 341 14.93 9.90 -15.15
CA VAL A 341 14.91 10.15 -13.71
C VAL A 341 15.26 11.60 -13.45
N GLN A 342 14.37 12.32 -12.78
CA GLN A 342 14.61 13.66 -12.26
C GLN A 342 14.98 13.60 -10.76
N PRO A 343 15.46 14.68 -10.13
CA PRO A 343 15.85 14.70 -8.74
C PRO A 343 14.79 14.16 -7.77
N ILE A 344 15.27 13.56 -6.67
CA ILE A 344 14.46 13.18 -5.52
C ILE A 344 14.86 14.11 -4.38
N GLU A 345 13.91 14.90 -3.88
CA GLU A 345 14.16 15.96 -2.91
C GLU A 345 13.28 15.80 -1.68
N GLN A 346 13.75 16.28 -0.55
CA GLN A 346 13.00 16.36 0.69
C GLN A 346 12.75 17.84 1.02
N PRO A 347 11.66 18.44 0.47
CA PRO A 347 11.42 19.89 0.60
C PRO A 347 11.17 20.33 2.04
N ARG A 348 10.69 19.40 2.88
CA ARG A 348 10.54 19.58 4.34
C ARG A 348 10.77 18.25 5.04
N ARG A 349 11.11 18.29 6.32
CA ARG A 349 11.21 17.08 7.14
C ARG A 349 9.95 16.22 6.98
N ARG A 350 10.14 14.91 6.68
CA ARG A 350 9.09 13.89 6.51
C ARG A 350 8.20 14.03 5.28
N ARG A 351 8.52 14.92 4.34
CA ARG A 351 7.89 15.03 3.03
C ARG A 351 8.90 14.67 1.95
N LEU A 352 8.45 14.13 0.82
CA LEU A 352 9.32 13.72 -0.27
C LEU A 352 8.66 14.08 -1.60
N VAL A 353 9.47 14.57 -2.55
CA VAL A 353 9.13 14.64 -3.96
C VAL A 353 10.15 13.87 -4.77
N ALA A 354 9.70 12.96 -5.63
CA ALA A 354 10.46 12.40 -6.73
C ALA A 354 9.89 12.98 -8.02
N TRP A 355 10.60 13.93 -8.62
CA TRP A 355 10.07 14.74 -9.73
C TRP A 355 9.77 13.89 -10.96
N SER A 356 10.58 12.87 -11.25
CA SER A 356 10.28 11.80 -12.20
C SER A 356 11.02 10.53 -11.79
N LEU A 357 10.35 9.40 -11.87
CA LEU A 357 10.95 8.08 -11.67
C LEU A 357 11.45 7.47 -13.01
N GLY A 358 11.25 8.18 -14.12
CA GLY A 358 11.64 7.75 -15.46
C GLY A 358 10.90 6.51 -15.93
N ASN A 359 11.41 5.88 -16.97
CA ASN A 359 10.92 4.59 -17.45
C ASN A 359 11.16 3.49 -16.43
N PHE A 360 10.32 2.44 -16.44
CA PHE A 360 10.59 1.23 -15.66
C PHE A 360 10.50 -0.04 -16.53
N VAL A 361 9.34 -0.35 -17.09
CA VAL A 361 9.20 -1.32 -18.17
C VAL A 361 8.83 -0.54 -19.42
N PHE A 362 9.80 -0.20 -20.22
CA PHE A 362 9.63 0.71 -21.36
C PHE A 362 10.82 0.59 -22.32
N GLY A 363 10.66 1.01 -23.57
CA GLY A 363 11.80 1.08 -24.48
C GLY A 363 12.78 2.20 -24.08
N ALA A 364 14.06 1.87 -23.95
CA ALA A 364 15.13 2.86 -23.76
C ALA A 364 15.58 3.38 -25.12
N ASN A 365 14.94 4.45 -25.62
CA ASN A 365 15.09 4.93 -27.00
C ASN A 365 16.00 6.16 -27.12
N SER A 366 16.44 6.76 -26.00
CA SER A 366 17.25 7.98 -25.97
C SER A 366 18.19 7.98 -24.77
N PRO A 367 19.32 8.71 -24.83
CA PRO A 367 20.25 8.81 -23.70
C PRO A 367 19.54 9.24 -22.40
N GLY A 368 19.80 8.51 -21.32
CA GLY A 368 19.22 8.76 -20.00
C GLY A 368 17.90 8.05 -19.74
N THR A 369 17.15 7.65 -20.78
CA THR A 369 15.88 6.90 -20.63
C THR A 369 16.07 5.46 -20.16
N GLU A 370 17.30 4.96 -20.22
CA GLU A 370 17.71 3.67 -19.68
C GLU A 370 17.93 3.68 -18.16
N ARG A 371 18.11 4.87 -17.57
CA ARG A 371 18.29 5.00 -16.11
C ARG A 371 16.95 4.90 -15.42
N THR A 372 16.85 4.03 -14.42
CA THR A 372 15.63 3.80 -13.67
C THR A 372 15.92 3.31 -12.24
N GLY A 373 14.89 2.96 -11.50
CA GLY A 373 15.03 2.37 -10.18
C GLY A 373 13.72 2.18 -9.44
N ILE A 374 13.85 1.57 -8.27
CA ILE A 374 12.74 1.39 -7.33
C ILE A 374 12.94 2.37 -6.18
N LEU A 375 12.09 3.37 -6.06
CA LEU A 375 12.06 4.28 -4.91
C LEU A 375 11.47 3.53 -3.72
N ARG A 376 12.30 3.23 -2.74
CA ARG A 376 11.92 2.53 -1.51
C ARG A 376 11.73 3.53 -0.39
N MET A 377 10.53 3.56 0.20
CA MET A 377 10.18 4.45 1.29
C MET A 377 9.75 3.66 2.52
N ARG A 378 10.15 4.12 3.69
CA ARG A 378 9.62 3.70 5.00
C ARG A 378 8.74 4.82 5.55
N LEU A 379 7.47 4.54 5.79
CA LEU A 379 6.48 5.51 6.24
C LEU A 379 6.06 5.22 7.68
N GLY A 380 5.87 6.30 8.44
CA GLY A 380 5.18 6.29 9.74
C GLY A 380 3.89 7.11 9.67
N HIS A 381 3.18 7.23 10.78
CA HIS A 381 1.96 8.06 10.87
C HIS A 381 2.16 9.54 10.48
N VAL A 382 3.37 10.03 10.64
CA VAL A 382 3.70 11.45 10.43
C VAL A 382 4.51 11.70 9.14
N GLY A 383 4.64 10.68 8.28
CA GLY A 383 5.31 10.80 6.98
C GLY A 383 6.54 9.92 6.82
N ILE A 384 7.49 10.39 6.02
CA ILE A 384 8.71 9.65 5.65
C ILE A 384 9.62 9.47 6.88
N LEU A 385 10.02 8.22 7.11
CA LEU A 385 11.05 7.85 8.10
C LEU A 385 12.42 7.66 7.42
N ARG A 386 12.43 7.04 6.24
CA ARG A 386 13.62 6.78 5.43
C ARG A 386 13.19 6.58 3.98
N TYR A 387 14.06 6.95 3.04
CA TYR A 387 13.90 6.63 1.63
C TYR A 387 15.25 6.34 0.97
N GLY A 388 15.23 5.76 -0.22
CA GLY A 388 16.39 5.53 -1.07
C GLY A 388 15.96 4.93 -2.41
N LEU A 389 16.68 5.29 -3.46
CA LEU A 389 16.48 4.73 -4.79
C LEU A 389 17.37 3.49 -4.94
N ARG A 390 16.76 2.31 -5.11
CA ARG A 390 17.48 1.13 -5.62
C ARG A 390 17.61 1.29 -7.12
N ARG A 391 18.80 1.64 -7.57
CA ARG A 391 19.07 1.90 -8.99
C ARG A 391 18.88 0.64 -9.81
N ALA A 392 18.44 0.84 -11.04
CA ALA A 392 18.32 -0.16 -12.08
C ALA A 392 18.66 0.49 -13.43
N ARG A 393 18.93 -0.34 -14.42
CA ARG A 393 19.10 0.09 -15.80
C ARG A 393 18.19 -0.73 -16.69
N ILE A 394 17.53 -0.08 -17.63
CA ILE A 394 16.74 -0.76 -18.65
C ILE A 394 17.71 -1.41 -19.64
N GLY A 395 17.57 -2.72 -19.82
CA GLY A 395 18.43 -3.56 -20.64
C GLY A 395 17.67 -4.80 -21.11
N GLY A 396 18.39 -5.92 -21.24
CA GLY A 396 17.87 -7.16 -21.80
C GLY A 396 17.82 -7.13 -23.32
N VAL A 397 17.38 -8.21 -23.94
CA VAL A 397 17.43 -8.42 -25.40
C VAL A 397 16.70 -7.33 -26.18
N PHE A 398 15.57 -6.84 -25.66
CA PHE A 398 14.77 -5.78 -26.30
C PHE A 398 14.99 -4.39 -25.71
N GLY A 399 15.92 -4.22 -24.77
CA GLY A 399 16.14 -2.95 -24.08
C GLY A 399 14.91 -2.43 -23.36
N ILE A 400 14.17 -3.32 -22.65
CA ILE A 400 12.91 -2.97 -21.96
C ILE A 400 12.86 -3.45 -20.51
N GLN A 401 13.79 -4.28 -20.09
CA GLN A 401 13.78 -4.92 -18.78
C GLN A 401 14.55 -4.10 -17.76
N PRO A 402 13.97 -3.69 -16.63
CA PRO A 402 14.72 -3.08 -15.54
C PRO A 402 15.58 -4.13 -14.84
N ILE A 403 16.90 -3.95 -14.93
CA ILE A 403 17.92 -4.81 -14.32
C ILE A 403 18.53 -4.06 -13.14
N LEU A 404 18.48 -4.64 -11.95
CA LEU A 404 19.04 -4.03 -10.73
C LEU A 404 20.57 -3.90 -10.82
N LEU A 405 21.07 -2.73 -10.38
CA LEU A 405 22.50 -2.43 -10.25
C LEU A 405 23.00 -2.69 -8.83
#